data_1b3e0a3f14cf1d0489af4c89f4704abe
#
_entry.id   1b3e0a3f14cf1d0489af4c89f4704abe
#
_cell.length_a   1.000
_cell.length_b   1.000
_cell.length_c   1.000
_cell.angle_alpha   90.00
_cell.angle_beta   90.00
_cell.angle_gamma   90.00
#
_symmetry.space_group_name_H-M   'P 1'
#
loop_
_entity.id
_entity.type
_entity.pdbx_description
1 polymer ?
#
loop_
_entity_poly.entity_id
_entity_poly.type
_entity_poly.pdbx_seq_one_letter_code
_entity_poly.pdbx_strand_id
1 'polypeptide(L)'
;RIQVDTLRSGEGGYSLLDEDTVKKLRADYEQMTDRQKRYFGSSYLNQLEAIERQLDAENMNAALRVSSLINQIGTVNAKAKDRIESARKAYDALSEAQKAYVANLTTLETAETSLSKLEFSIAKATVSSLGSYRYSGTALTPSFTVSLNGVKLVQDLDYSVTYLSNKNVGTAKVVICGK
;
A
#
# COMPACT_ATOMS: atom_id res chain seq x y z
N ARG A 1 -38.11 -17.86 -7.30
CA ARG A 1 -38.01 -18.72 -8.51
C ARG A 1 -37.55 -17.91 -9.72
N ILE A 2 -38.13 -16.73 -9.97
CA ILE A 2 -37.83 -15.86 -11.10
C ILE A 2 -36.37 -15.35 -11.07
N GLN A 3 -35.81 -15.01 -9.89
CA GLN A 3 -34.45 -14.47 -9.77
C GLN A 3 -33.37 -15.53 -10.09
N VAL A 4 -33.52 -16.77 -9.67
CA VAL A 4 -32.52 -17.83 -9.95
C VAL A 4 -32.53 -18.20 -11.43
N ASP A 5 -33.69 -18.21 -12.06
CA ASP A 5 -33.81 -18.52 -13.50
C ASP A 5 -33.24 -17.38 -14.37
N THR A 6 -33.31 -16.13 -13.91
CA THR A 6 -32.68 -14.97 -14.58
C THR A 6 -31.14 -15.03 -14.51
N LEU A 7 -30.59 -15.71 -13.51
CA LEU A 7 -29.15 -15.94 -13.34
C LEU A 7 -28.57 -16.94 -14.38
N ARG A 8 -29.44 -17.66 -15.09
CA ARG A 8 -29.07 -18.77 -16.00
C ARG A 8 -28.90 -18.33 -17.46
N SER A 9 -29.30 -17.14 -17.85
CA SER A 9 -29.48 -16.78 -19.27
C SER A 9 -28.36 -15.91 -19.88
N GLY A 10 -27.19 -15.81 -19.25
CA GLY A 10 -26.01 -15.15 -19.83
C GLY A 10 -25.21 -16.16 -20.67
N GLU A 11 -25.10 -15.98 -21.98
CA GLU A 11 -24.11 -16.67 -22.80
C GLU A 11 -22.71 -16.36 -22.29
N GLY A 12 -22.08 -17.30 -21.58
CA GLY A 12 -20.71 -17.15 -21.09
C GLY A 12 -20.43 -17.48 -19.63
N GLY A 13 -21.35 -18.16 -18.96
CA GLY A 13 -21.18 -18.51 -17.54
C GLY A 13 -21.84 -17.47 -16.63
N TYR A 14 -21.85 -17.74 -15.33
CA TYR A 14 -22.46 -16.90 -14.29
C TYR A 14 -21.69 -15.57 -14.08
N SER A 15 -21.30 -14.92 -15.18
CA SER A 15 -20.61 -13.64 -15.18
C SER A 15 -21.51 -12.56 -14.60
N LEU A 16 -21.06 -11.91 -13.53
CA LEU A 16 -21.60 -10.66 -13.01
C LEU A 16 -22.90 -10.76 -12.20
N LEU A 17 -23.05 -11.78 -11.38
CA LEU A 17 -23.93 -11.60 -10.25
C LEU A 17 -23.25 -10.67 -9.27
N ASP A 18 -23.90 -9.53 -9.09
CA ASP A 18 -23.61 -8.61 -8.02
C ASP A 18 -23.55 -9.41 -6.71
N GLU A 19 -22.43 -9.35 -6.03
CA GLU A 19 -22.17 -10.05 -4.76
C GLU A 19 -23.32 -9.84 -3.76
N ASP A 20 -23.90 -8.64 -3.73
CA ASP A 20 -25.01 -8.28 -2.87
C ASP A 20 -26.27 -9.07 -3.23
N THR A 21 -26.50 -9.32 -4.52
CA THR A 21 -27.61 -10.16 -4.98
C THR A 21 -27.44 -11.62 -4.54
N VAL A 22 -26.25 -12.17 -4.62
CA VAL A 22 -25.96 -13.55 -4.17
C VAL A 22 -26.13 -13.66 -2.65
N LYS A 23 -25.60 -12.71 -1.88
CA LYS A 23 -25.78 -12.64 -0.42
C LYS A 23 -27.25 -12.54 -0.03
N LYS A 24 -28.03 -11.74 -0.75
CA LYS A 24 -29.46 -11.61 -0.52
C LYS A 24 -30.21 -12.92 -0.81
N LEU A 25 -29.89 -13.59 -1.92
CA LEU A 25 -30.49 -14.88 -2.25
C LEU A 25 -30.20 -15.94 -1.17
N ARG A 26 -28.97 -15.96 -0.63
CA ARG A 26 -28.61 -16.85 0.48
C ARG A 26 -29.41 -16.49 1.73
N ALA A 27 -29.47 -15.21 2.11
CA ALA A 27 -30.22 -14.77 3.28
C ALA A 27 -31.72 -15.11 3.16
N ASP A 28 -32.32 -14.88 1.99
CA ASP A 28 -33.71 -15.25 1.72
C ASP A 28 -33.95 -16.78 1.85
N TYR A 29 -33.02 -17.60 1.34
CA TYR A 29 -33.09 -19.05 1.50
C TYR A 29 -32.99 -19.48 2.96
N GLU A 30 -32.07 -18.92 3.73
CA GLU A 30 -31.90 -19.27 5.16
C GLU A 30 -33.12 -18.92 6.01
N GLN A 31 -33.85 -17.86 5.67
CA GLN A 31 -35.10 -17.47 6.34
C GLN A 31 -36.31 -18.35 5.97
N MET A 32 -36.20 -19.22 4.96
CA MET A 32 -37.29 -20.11 4.59
C MET A 32 -37.55 -21.17 5.66
N THR A 33 -38.82 -21.50 5.86
CA THR A 33 -39.23 -22.65 6.67
C THR A 33 -38.83 -23.96 5.99
N ASP A 34 -38.73 -25.05 6.76
CA ASP A 34 -38.39 -26.38 6.21
C ASP A 34 -39.36 -26.82 5.09
N ARG A 35 -40.64 -26.45 5.20
CA ARG A 35 -41.62 -26.71 4.15
C ARG A 35 -41.29 -25.92 2.87
N GLN A 36 -40.93 -24.68 2.99
CA GLN A 36 -40.53 -23.84 1.85
C GLN A 36 -39.22 -24.33 1.24
N LYS A 37 -38.22 -24.69 2.06
CA LYS A 37 -36.95 -25.28 1.58
C LYS A 37 -37.16 -26.57 0.79
N ARG A 38 -38.03 -27.44 1.29
CA ARG A 38 -38.43 -28.64 0.54
C ARG A 38 -39.12 -28.35 -0.80
N TYR A 39 -39.97 -27.33 -0.84
CA TYR A 39 -40.64 -26.89 -2.06
C TYR A 39 -39.68 -26.20 -3.05
N PHE A 40 -38.70 -25.45 -2.50
CA PHE A 40 -37.63 -24.81 -3.27
C PHE A 40 -36.77 -25.83 -4.02
N GLY A 41 -36.50 -26.97 -3.38
CA GLY A 41 -35.84 -28.13 -3.96
C GLY A 41 -34.31 -28.05 -3.97
N SER A 42 -33.65 -29.20 -3.95
CA SER A 42 -32.21 -29.35 -3.91
C SER A 42 -31.49 -28.75 -5.15
N SER A 43 -32.14 -28.81 -6.31
CA SER A 43 -31.56 -28.31 -7.56
C SER A 43 -31.23 -26.82 -7.50
N TYR A 44 -32.13 -26.03 -6.92
CA TYR A 44 -31.91 -24.58 -6.78
C TYR A 44 -30.84 -24.24 -5.72
N LEU A 45 -30.85 -25.00 -4.60
CA LEU A 45 -29.80 -24.85 -3.58
C LEU A 45 -28.40 -25.15 -4.17
N ASN A 46 -28.27 -26.25 -4.90
CA ASN A 46 -27.03 -26.64 -5.56
C ASN A 46 -26.57 -25.58 -6.57
N GLN A 47 -27.49 -24.93 -7.28
CA GLN A 47 -27.14 -23.81 -8.19
C GLN A 47 -26.65 -22.59 -7.41
N LEU A 48 -27.33 -22.21 -6.34
CA LEU A 48 -26.88 -21.08 -5.48
C LEU A 48 -25.48 -21.33 -4.92
N GLU A 49 -25.24 -22.53 -4.38
CA GLU A 49 -23.93 -22.92 -3.87
C GLU A 49 -22.84 -22.96 -4.96
N ALA A 50 -23.20 -23.32 -6.19
CA ALA A 50 -22.26 -23.28 -7.32
C ALA A 50 -21.87 -21.83 -7.68
N ILE A 51 -22.85 -20.93 -7.65
CA ILE A 51 -22.61 -19.49 -7.89
C ILE A 51 -21.74 -18.89 -6.78
N GLU A 52 -22.02 -19.21 -5.52
CA GLU A 52 -21.21 -18.75 -4.38
C GLU A 52 -19.75 -19.21 -4.50
N ARG A 53 -19.53 -20.49 -4.81
CA ARG A 53 -18.16 -21.01 -5.03
C ARG A 53 -17.45 -20.32 -6.19
N GLN A 54 -18.16 -20.00 -7.27
CA GLN A 54 -17.58 -19.28 -8.39
C GLN A 54 -17.20 -17.85 -7.99
N LEU A 55 -18.08 -17.14 -7.29
CA LEU A 55 -17.82 -15.79 -6.79
C LEU A 55 -16.62 -15.77 -5.85
N ASP A 56 -16.53 -16.71 -4.92
CA ASP A 56 -15.39 -16.86 -4.02
C ASP A 56 -14.09 -17.10 -4.78
N ALA A 57 -14.12 -17.94 -5.81
CA ALA A 57 -12.96 -18.20 -6.66
C ALA A 57 -12.53 -16.95 -7.44
N GLU A 58 -13.47 -16.17 -7.96
CA GLU A 58 -13.19 -14.92 -8.66
C GLU A 58 -12.60 -13.88 -7.71
N ASN A 59 -13.15 -13.72 -6.51
CA ASN A 59 -12.64 -12.84 -5.47
C ASN A 59 -11.22 -13.24 -5.04
N MET A 60 -10.97 -14.52 -4.82
CA MET A 60 -9.65 -15.05 -4.51
C MET A 60 -8.67 -14.78 -5.66
N ASN A 61 -9.05 -15.02 -6.91
CA ASN A 61 -8.19 -14.78 -8.07
C ASN A 61 -7.83 -13.30 -8.22
N ALA A 62 -8.77 -12.38 -7.98
CA ALA A 62 -8.48 -10.95 -7.97
C ALA A 62 -7.46 -10.57 -6.89
N ALA A 63 -7.63 -11.08 -5.67
CA ALA A 63 -6.71 -10.87 -4.56
C ALA A 63 -5.32 -11.47 -4.81
N LEU A 64 -5.24 -12.65 -5.42
CA LEU A 64 -3.95 -13.29 -5.78
C LEU A 64 -3.14 -12.48 -6.77
N ARG A 65 -3.79 -11.80 -7.74
CA ARG A 65 -3.10 -10.88 -8.65
C ARG A 65 -2.46 -9.73 -7.89
N VAL A 66 -3.18 -9.13 -6.95
CA VAL A 66 -2.65 -8.05 -6.09
C VAL A 66 -1.54 -8.57 -5.19
N SER A 67 -1.72 -9.73 -4.57
CA SER A 67 -0.69 -10.38 -3.74
C SER A 67 0.60 -10.64 -4.52
N SER A 68 0.47 -10.99 -5.80
CA SER A 68 1.62 -11.15 -6.71
C SER A 68 2.34 -9.83 -6.95
N LEU A 69 1.62 -8.73 -7.18
CA LEU A 69 2.22 -7.40 -7.32
C LEU A 69 2.96 -6.98 -6.05
N ILE A 70 2.39 -7.24 -4.88
CA ILE A 70 3.04 -6.96 -3.60
C ILE A 70 4.35 -7.76 -3.46
N ASN A 71 4.33 -9.04 -3.80
CA ASN A 71 5.54 -9.88 -3.75
C ASN A 71 6.64 -9.43 -4.72
N GLN A 72 6.27 -8.77 -5.83
CA GLN A 72 7.21 -8.22 -6.81
C GLN A 72 7.88 -6.90 -6.36
N ILE A 73 7.45 -6.29 -5.26
CA ILE A 73 8.07 -5.07 -4.72
C ILE A 73 9.55 -5.34 -4.43
N GLY A 74 9.87 -6.47 -3.79
CA GLY A 74 11.23 -6.84 -3.45
C GLY A 74 11.88 -5.87 -2.45
N THR A 75 13.18 -5.64 -2.58
CA THR A 75 13.91 -4.71 -1.72
C THR A 75 13.47 -3.26 -1.99
N VAL A 76 13.08 -2.55 -0.94
CA VAL A 76 12.63 -1.16 -1.03
C VAL A 76 13.83 -0.23 -1.21
N ASN A 77 13.85 0.43 -2.36
CA ASN A 77 14.82 1.46 -2.73
C ASN A 77 14.13 2.50 -3.64
N ALA A 78 14.85 3.51 -4.10
CA ALA A 78 14.29 4.56 -4.95
C ALA A 78 13.60 4.04 -6.23
N LYS A 79 14.01 2.86 -6.75
CA LYS A 79 13.43 2.23 -7.94
C LYS A 79 12.18 1.38 -7.62
N ALA A 80 11.88 1.17 -6.35
CA ALA A 80 10.71 0.39 -5.94
C ALA A 80 9.41 1.21 -5.93
N LYS A 81 9.50 2.54 -6.04
CA LYS A 81 8.36 3.47 -5.95
C LYS A 81 7.21 3.06 -6.87
N ASP A 82 7.47 2.94 -8.16
CA ASP A 82 6.42 2.63 -9.14
C ASP A 82 5.74 1.28 -8.87
N ARG A 83 6.49 0.29 -8.36
CA ARG A 83 5.95 -1.03 -7.99
C ARG A 83 5.05 -0.94 -6.76
N ILE A 84 5.47 -0.16 -5.76
CA ILE A 84 4.68 0.07 -4.54
C ILE A 84 3.38 0.80 -4.87
N GLU A 85 3.46 1.89 -5.65
CA GLU A 85 2.29 2.66 -6.09
C GLU A 85 1.33 1.81 -6.95
N SER A 86 1.87 0.99 -7.85
CA SER A 86 1.06 0.07 -8.67
C SER A 86 0.36 -0.99 -7.83
N ALA A 87 1.05 -1.57 -6.85
CA ALA A 87 0.45 -2.53 -5.93
C ALA A 87 -0.65 -1.89 -5.06
N ARG A 88 -0.41 -0.68 -4.55
CA ARG A 88 -1.42 0.09 -3.80
C ARG A 88 -2.65 0.38 -4.64
N LYS A 89 -2.47 0.92 -5.84
CA LYS A 89 -3.56 1.21 -6.76
C LYS A 89 -4.39 -0.05 -7.09
N ALA A 90 -3.71 -1.19 -7.30
CA ALA A 90 -4.39 -2.45 -7.55
C ALA A 90 -5.17 -2.95 -6.33
N TYR A 91 -4.62 -2.80 -5.12
CA TYR A 91 -5.31 -3.14 -3.86
C TYR A 91 -6.54 -2.25 -3.64
N ASP A 92 -6.41 -0.95 -3.84
CA ASP A 92 -7.51 0.01 -3.61
C ASP A 92 -8.67 -0.17 -4.60
N ALA A 93 -8.39 -0.75 -5.77
CA ALA A 93 -9.40 -1.10 -6.77
C ALA A 93 -10.19 -2.38 -6.45
N LEU A 94 -9.78 -3.16 -5.44
CA LEU A 94 -10.50 -4.35 -5.01
C LEU A 94 -11.77 -3.99 -4.23
N SER A 95 -12.80 -4.83 -4.36
CA SER A 95 -13.96 -4.80 -3.45
C SER A 95 -13.55 -5.23 -2.03
N GLU A 96 -14.38 -4.92 -1.03
CA GLU A 96 -14.11 -5.33 0.36
C GLU A 96 -14.03 -6.86 0.51
N ALA A 97 -14.85 -7.61 -0.24
CA ALA A 97 -14.78 -9.06 -0.25
C ALA A 97 -13.45 -9.57 -0.82
N GLN A 98 -12.96 -8.96 -1.90
CA GLN A 98 -11.66 -9.29 -2.51
C GLN A 98 -10.48 -8.93 -1.60
N LYS A 99 -10.54 -7.78 -0.93
CA LYS A 99 -9.51 -7.35 0.03
C LYS A 99 -9.31 -8.34 1.16
N ALA A 100 -10.39 -8.99 1.62
CA ALA A 100 -10.31 -10.00 2.67
C ALA A 100 -9.41 -11.21 2.32
N TYR A 101 -9.20 -11.49 1.03
CA TYR A 101 -8.31 -12.56 0.56
C TYR A 101 -6.85 -12.12 0.35
N VAL A 102 -6.51 -10.84 0.52
CA VAL A 102 -5.13 -10.35 0.38
C VAL A 102 -4.34 -10.61 1.67
N ALA A 103 -3.56 -11.70 1.68
CA ALA A 103 -2.85 -12.15 2.89
C ALA A 103 -1.58 -11.35 3.22
N ASN A 104 -1.01 -10.62 2.25
CA ASN A 104 0.28 -9.94 2.38
C ASN A 104 0.18 -8.39 2.38
N LEU A 105 -0.97 -7.85 2.77
CA LEU A 105 -1.18 -6.38 2.85
C LEU A 105 -0.12 -5.69 3.72
N THR A 106 0.22 -6.29 4.87
CA THR A 106 1.25 -5.76 5.78
C THR A 106 2.61 -5.57 5.11
N THR A 107 2.94 -6.40 4.11
CA THR A 107 4.17 -6.24 3.32
C THR A 107 4.12 -4.96 2.49
N LEU A 108 2.98 -4.64 1.89
CA LEU A 108 2.77 -3.39 1.14
C LEU A 108 2.90 -2.18 2.06
N GLU A 109 2.22 -2.19 3.21
CA GLU A 109 2.25 -1.09 4.19
C GLU A 109 3.67 -0.85 4.75
N THR A 110 4.40 -1.94 4.99
CA THR A 110 5.81 -1.86 5.41
C THR A 110 6.68 -1.26 4.30
N ALA A 111 6.44 -1.64 3.05
CA ALA A 111 7.17 -1.10 1.92
C ALA A 111 6.89 0.40 1.71
N GLU A 112 5.65 0.84 1.85
CA GLU A 112 5.26 2.26 1.80
C GLU A 112 5.92 3.08 2.90
N THR A 113 5.90 2.57 4.13
CA THR A 113 6.58 3.20 5.27
C THR A 113 8.08 3.31 5.04
N SER A 114 8.70 2.28 4.50
CA SER A 114 10.13 2.26 4.20
C SER A 114 10.49 3.23 3.06
N LEU A 115 9.65 3.30 2.03
CA LEU A 115 9.81 4.26 0.93
C LEU A 115 9.71 5.70 1.44
N SER A 116 8.72 5.99 2.26
CA SER A 116 8.54 7.31 2.89
C SER A 116 9.80 7.72 3.68
N LYS A 117 10.34 6.83 4.52
CA LYS A 117 11.60 7.10 5.25
C LYS A 117 12.77 7.38 4.30
N LEU A 118 12.86 6.70 3.16
CA LEU A 118 13.90 6.96 2.16
C LEU A 118 13.70 8.31 1.47
N GLU A 119 12.48 8.72 1.20
CA GLU A 119 12.17 10.01 0.58
C GLU A 119 12.48 11.18 1.52
N PHE A 120 12.29 11.00 2.83
CA PHE A 120 12.58 11.98 3.87
C PHE A 120 13.97 11.80 4.51
N SER A 121 14.86 10.99 3.92
CA SER A 121 16.21 10.81 4.45
C SER A 121 17.03 12.10 4.32
N ILE A 122 17.68 12.51 5.42
CA ILE A 122 18.61 13.66 5.45
C ILE A 122 19.76 13.51 4.44
N ALA A 123 20.10 12.27 4.04
CA ALA A 123 21.10 12.00 3.01
C ALA A 123 20.73 12.55 1.63
N LYS A 124 19.45 12.86 1.38
CA LYS A 124 18.95 13.51 0.16
C LYS A 124 18.80 15.02 0.30
N ALA A 125 19.08 15.57 1.47
CA ALA A 125 18.99 17.00 1.69
C ALA A 125 20.06 17.75 0.89
N THR A 126 19.70 18.92 0.40
CA THR A 126 20.64 19.88 -0.18
C THR A 126 21.15 20.80 0.91
N VAL A 127 22.46 21.01 0.94
CA VAL A 127 23.13 21.92 1.87
C VAL A 127 23.66 23.10 1.06
N SER A 128 23.41 24.33 1.53
CA SER A 128 23.98 25.52 0.89
C SER A 128 25.51 25.48 0.95
N SER A 129 26.16 26.10 -0.03
CA SER A 129 27.63 26.12 -0.10
C SER A 129 28.26 26.70 1.19
N LEU A 130 29.21 25.97 1.73
CA LEU A 130 30.08 26.40 2.79
C LEU A 130 31.37 26.91 2.13
N GLY A 131 31.61 28.20 2.16
CA GLY A 131 32.78 28.82 1.55
C GLY A 131 34.09 28.51 2.28
N SER A 132 35.14 29.21 1.90
CA SER A 132 36.42 29.22 2.61
C SER A 132 36.40 30.29 3.68
N TYR A 133 36.97 30.02 4.83
CA TYR A 133 37.02 30.90 5.97
C TYR A 133 38.46 31.17 6.38
N ARG A 134 38.75 32.38 6.80
CA ARG A 134 40.09 32.76 7.29
C ARG A 134 40.32 32.17 8.69
N TYR A 135 41.52 31.67 8.94
CA TYR A 135 41.92 31.21 10.26
C TYR A 135 41.84 32.35 11.29
N SER A 136 41.16 32.08 12.40
CA SER A 136 40.90 33.05 13.48
C SER A 136 41.48 32.63 14.83
N GLY A 137 42.11 31.44 14.92
CA GLY A 137 42.57 30.85 16.18
C GLY A 137 41.46 30.25 17.04
N THR A 138 40.19 30.40 16.63
CA THR A 138 39.02 29.85 17.32
C THR A 138 38.29 28.87 16.42
N ALA A 139 37.45 28.01 17.02
CA ALA A 139 36.60 27.09 16.27
C ALA A 139 35.58 27.88 15.44
N LEU A 140 35.47 27.54 14.15
CA LEU A 140 34.54 28.17 13.20
C LEU A 140 33.29 27.31 13.05
N THR A 141 32.13 27.94 13.25
CA THR A 141 30.81 27.27 13.10
C THR A 141 29.95 28.07 12.12
N PRO A 142 30.25 28.01 10.81
CA PRO A 142 29.52 28.78 9.83
C PRO A 142 28.06 28.35 9.75
N SER A 143 27.17 29.30 9.53
CA SER A 143 25.77 29.04 9.26
C SER A 143 25.55 28.56 7.82
N PHE A 144 24.64 27.65 7.63
CA PHE A 144 24.21 27.13 6.33
C PHE A 144 22.73 26.77 6.37
N THR A 145 22.17 26.52 5.21
CA THR A 145 20.79 26.08 5.08
C THR A 145 20.76 24.64 4.63
N VAL A 146 19.91 23.82 5.25
CA VAL A 146 19.60 22.46 4.85
C VAL A 146 18.17 22.45 4.33
N SER A 147 17.94 21.89 3.15
CA SER A 147 16.63 21.78 2.56
C SER A 147 16.41 20.36 2.03
N LEU A 148 15.22 19.81 2.23
CA LEU A 148 14.79 18.51 1.71
C LEU A 148 13.51 18.69 0.91
N ASN A 149 13.50 18.23 -0.34
CA ASN A 149 12.36 18.37 -1.26
C ASN A 149 11.85 19.84 -1.37
N GLY A 150 12.75 20.82 -1.34
CA GLY A 150 12.41 22.25 -1.42
C GLY A 150 11.96 22.87 -0.08
N VAL A 151 11.79 22.07 0.97
CA VAL A 151 11.42 22.56 2.31
C VAL A 151 12.70 22.81 3.13
N LYS A 152 12.81 24.03 3.70
CA LYS A 152 13.91 24.37 4.60
C LYS A 152 13.73 23.65 5.95
N LEU A 153 14.77 22.90 6.35
CA LEU A 153 14.79 22.20 7.63
C LEU A 153 15.30 23.11 8.75
N VAL A 154 14.87 22.83 9.97
CA VAL A 154 15.19 23.59 11.18
C VAL A 154 16.22 22.82 12.00
N GLN A 155 17.38 23.43 12.26
CA GLN A 155 18.40 22.85 13.13
C GLN A 155 17.83 22.62 14.53
N ASP A 156 18.26 21.55 15.18
CA ASP A 156 17.85 21.06 16.50
C ASP A 156 16.42 20.55 16.61
N LEU A 157 15.57 20.79 15.59
CA LEU A 157 14.25 20.15 15.43
C LEU A 157 14.33 18.97 14.44
N ASP A 158 14.75 19.22 13.21
CA ASP A 158 14.75 18.25 12.12
C ASP A 158 16.10 17.53 11.95
N TYR A 159 17.20 18.23 12.33
CA TYR A 159 18.56 17.69 12.24
C TYR A 159 19.47 18.28 13.31
N SER A 160 20.56 17.57 13.58
CA SER A 160 21.67 18.04 14.42
C SER A 160 22.93 18.28 13.58
N VAL A 161 23.82 19.17 14.07
CA VAL A 161 25.06 19.52 13.40
C VAL A 161 26.25 19.30 14.34
N THR A 162 27.29 18.66 13.82
CA THR A 162 28.57 18.51 14.49
C THR A 162 29.70 19.03 13.60
N TYR A 163 30.55 19.89 14.12
CA TYR A 163 31.71 20.37 13.40
C TYR A 163 32.97 19.63 13.87
N LEU A 164 33.76 19.16 12.90
CA LEU A 164 35.02 18.43 13.17
C LEU A 164 36.19 19.16 12.50
N SER A 165 37.35 19.20 13.16
CA SER A 165 38.59 19.83 12.65
C SER A 165 38.40 21.29 12.23
N ASN A 166 37.50 22.04 12.90
CA ASN A 166 37.06 23.38 12.52
C ASN A 166 37.83 24.50 13.21
N LYS A 167 38.99 24.20 13.87
CA LYS A 167 39.82 25.17 14.58
C LYS A 167 41.16 25.45 13.88
N ASN A 168 41.80 24.43 13.34
CA ASN A 168 43.12 24.52 12.74
C ASN A 168 43.02 24.76 11.23
N VAL A 169 44.13 25.29 10.65
CA VAL A 169 44.25 25.40 9.19
C VAL A 169 44.15 24.02 8.55
N GLY A 170 43.33 23.89 7.53
CA GLY A 170 43.04 22.61 6.83
C GLY A 170 41.59 22.49 6.41
N THR A 171 41.18 21.26 6.16
CA THR A 171 39.78 20.94 5.78
C THR A 171 38.99 20.55 7.01
N ALA A 172 37.99 21.36 7.35
CA ALA A 172 37.00 21.02 8.35
C ALA A 172 35.87 20.14 7.76
N LYS A 173 35.18 19.42 8.63
CA LYS A 173 34.00 18.64 8.26
C LYS A 173 32.77 19.11 9.04
N VAL A 174 31.65 19.16 8.36
CA VAL A 174 30.32 19.34 8.98
C VAL A 174 29.56 18.04 8.84
N VAL A 175 29.13 17.48 9.95
CA VAL A 175 28.31 16.26 9.99
C VAL A 175 26.89 16.65 10.33
N ILE A 176 25.94 16.28 9.48
CA ILE A 176 24.53 16.58 9.62
C ILE A 176 23.81 15.24 9.82
N CYS A 177 23.10 15.10 10.93
CA CYS A 177 22.33 13.90 11.26
C CYS A 177 20.86 14.27 11.40
N GLY A 178 19.96 13.55 10.69
CA GLY A 178 18.51 13.68 10.87
C GLY A 178 18.09 13.22 12.26
N LYS A 179 17.02 13.80 12.77
CA LYS A 179 16.38 13.44 14.04
C LYS A 179 15.13 12.59 13.81
#